data_c1ae937416500101620d4e31cbfdbe1e
#
_entry.id   c1ae937416500101620d4e31cbfdbe1e
#
_cell.length_a   1.000
_cell.length_b   1.000
_cell.length_c   1.000
_cell.angle_alpha   90.00
_cell.angle_beta   90.00
_cell.angle_gamma   90.00
#
_symmetry.space_group_name_H-M   'P 1'
#
loop_
_entity.id
_entity.type
_entity.pdbx_description
1 polymer ?
#
loop_
_entity_poly.entity_id
_entity_poly.type
_entity_poly.pdbx_seq_one_letter_code
_entity_poly.pdbx_strand_id
1 'polypeptide(L)'
;ASYAQMQQHIHLLSNTSVGLPIDIWVPSTDSVPPQRSRQLAMSLNHSLKNGLFEVSIEGYYKTMSDLMTLKPGSQIIGFQDWQEKVETAGKGKAYGLELFVQKKKGKTTGWVGYTLAFSERKFDNINFGNWYPYKYDRRHDISIVMSHKFNENFDIGATWVFGTGNNITLSTARYPEIDMGGSVNGIEYSEVSEVDYYPSRNNYRMASYHRLDLGLNFNKKKKWGERTWSIGAYNVYNRKNPFFIRIDN
;
A
#
# COMPACT_ATOMS: atom_id res chain seq x y z
N ALA A 1 13.09 -22.15 -6.23
CA ALA A 1 12.34 -21.37 -7.22
C ALA A 1 10.88 -21.84 -7.23
N SER A 2 9.94 -20.93 -7.46
CA SER A 2 8.51 -21.24 -7.56
C SER A 2 7.90 -20.49 -8.76
N TYR A 3 6.91 -21.11 -9.36
CA TYR A 3 6.05 -20.50 -10.37
C TYR A 3 4.60 -20.66 -9.96
N ALA A 4 3.83 -19.58 -10.01
CA ALA A 4 2.42 -19.58 -9.65
C ALA A 4 1.58 -18.89 -10.71
N GLN A 5 0.41 -19.46 -10.99
CA GLN A 5 -0.67 -18.85 -11.78
C GLN A 5 -1.89 -18.67 -10.89
N MET A 6 -2.48 -17.48 -10.90
CA MET A 6 -3.61 -17.15 -10.04
C MET A 6 -4.69 -16.42 -10.84
N GLN A 7 -5.94 -16.61 -10.43
CA GLN A 7 -7.09 -15.87 -10.92
C GLN A 7 -7.85 -15.28 -9.75
N GLN A 8 -8.39 -14.08 -9.95
CA GLN A 8 -9.17 -13.37 -8.94
C GLN A 8 -10.52 -12.97 -9.54
N HIS A 9 -11.59 -13.49 -8.94
CA HIS A 9 -12.98 -13.31 -9.40
C HIS A 9 -13.74 -12.20 -8.65
N ILE A 10 -13.13 -11.63 -7.62
CA ILE A 10 -13.69 -10.52 -6.85
C ILE A 10 -12.72 -9.35 -6.94
N HIS A 11 -13.23 -8.20 -7.31
CA HIS A 11 -12.43 -7.02 -7.57
C HIS A 11 -12.71 -5.92 -6.58
N LEU A 12 -11.67 -5.25 -6.12
CA LEU A 12 -11.77 -4.08 -5.29
C LEU A 12 -11.83 -2.82 -6.15
N LEU A 13 -12.98 -2.16 -6.17
CA LEU A 13 -13.14 -0.82 -6.71
C LEU A 13 -12.87 0.19 -5.61
N SER A 14 -11.86 1.01 -5.84
CA SER A 14 -11.46 2.04 -4.91
C SER A 14 -11.56 3.39 -5.59
N ASN A 15 -12.34 4.27 -5.00
CA ASN A 15 -12.42 5.65 -5.44
C ASN A 15 -11.09 6.36 -5.15
N THR A 16 -10.46 6.91 -6.20
CA THR A 16 -9.17 7.60 -6.08
C THR A 16 -9.32 9.10 -5.88
N SER A 17 -10.55 9.62 -5.88
CA SER A 17 -10.78 11.04 -5.62
C SER A 17 -10.49 11.40 -4.16
N VAL A 18 -10.13 12.63 -3.94
CA VAL A 18 -9.92 13.22 -2.60
C VAL A 18 -11.26 13.16 -1.85
N GLY A 19 -11.44 12.14 -1.02
CA GLY A 19 -12.68 11.90 -0.26
C GLY A 19 -12.51 10.70 0.66
N LEU A 20 -13.54 10.33 1.38
CA LEU A 20 -13.54 9.11 2.17
C LEU A 20 -13.31 7.92 1.24
N PRO A 21 -12.32 7.06 1.49
CA PRO A 21 -12.06 5.89 0.66
C PRO A 21 -13.21 4.89 0.85
N ILE A 22 -14.16 4.93 -0.08
CA ILE A 22 -15.21 3.91 -0.14
C ILE A 22 -14.70 2.83 -1.09
N ASP A 23 -14.26 1.73 -0.53
CA ASP A 23 -13.85 0.56 -1.29
C ASP A 23 -15.04 -0.39 -1.42
N ILE A 24 -15.39 -0.77 -2.66
CA ILE A 24 -16.51 -1.67 -2.96
C ILE A 24 -15.95 -2.94 -3.62
N TRP A 25 -16.37 -4.09 -3.12
CA TRP A 25 -16.06 -5.37 -3.72
C TRP A 25 -17.12 -5.76 -4.73
N VAL A 26 -16.71 -6.05 -5.97
CA VAL A 26 -17.59 -6.45 -7.07
C VAL A 26 -17.12 -7.77 -7.68
N PRO A 27 -18.05 -8.65 -8.12
CA PRO A 27 -17.70 -9.91 -8.77
C PRO A 27 -17.26 -9.69 -10.22
N SER A 28 -16.57 -10.67 -10.80
CA SER A 28 -16.37 -10.78 -12.24
C SER A 28 -17.71 -11.01 -12.94
N THR A 29 -17.84 -10.47 -14.15
CA THR A 29 -19.00 -10.59 -15.03
C THR A 29 -18.53 -10.86 -16.47
N ASP A 30 -19.44 -11.02 -17.40
CA ASP A 30 -19.10 -11.21 -18.82
C ASP A 30 -18.34 -10.01 -19.40
N SER A 31 -18.65 -8.80 -18.94
CA SER A 31 -17.97 -7.57 -19.36
C SER A 31 -16.71 -7.24 -18.53
N VAL A 32 -16.55 -7.85 -17.37
CA VAL A 32 -15.42 -7.66 -16.47
C VAL A 32 -14.82 -9.02 -16.12
N PRO A 33 -13.87 -9.52 -16.93
CA PRO A 33 -13.29 -10.85 -16.74
C PRO A 33 -12.47 -10.95 -15.46
N PRO A 34 -12.23 -12.17 -14.94
CA PRO A 34 -11.34 -12.39 -13.81
C PRO A 34 -9.92 -11.88 -14.07
N GLN A 35 -9.34 -11.21 -13.10
CA GLN A 35 -7.94 -10.82 -13.18
C GLN A 35 -7.04 -12.04 -13.12
N ARG A 36 -5.99 -12.06 -13.94
CA ARG A 36 -5.02 -13.15 -14.00
C ARG A 36 -3.64 -12.66 -13.62
N SER A 37 -2.86 -13.53 -12.98
CA SER A 37 -1.46 -13.22 -12.71
C SER A 37 -0.58 -14.45 -12.86
N ARG A 38 0.68 -14.21 -13.23
CA ARG A 38 1.77 -15.19 -13.28
C ARG A 38 2.94 -14.63 -12.50
N GLN A 39 3.50 -15.44 -11.62
CA GLN A 39 4.61 -15.04 -10.77
C GLN A 39 5.71 -16.09 -10.82
N LEU A 40 6.94 -15.61 -10.97
CA LEU A 40 8.16 -16.38 -10.75
C LEU A 40 8.85 -15.81 -9.52
N ALA A 41 9.29 -16.67 -8.60
CA ALA A 41 10.08 -16.27 -7.44
C ALA A 41 11.25 -17.22 -7.23
N MET A 42 12.37 -16.67 -6.77
CA MET A 42 13.57 -17.42 -6.39
C MET A 42 14.05 -16.95 -5.03
N SER A 43 14.36 -17.90 -4.16
CA SER A 43 14.88 -17.59 -2.83
C SER A 43 16.11 -18.42 -2.49
N LEU A 44 17.00 -17.81 -1.72
CA LEU A 44 18.15 -18.44 -1.09
C LEU A 44 18.01 -18.26 0.42
N ASN A 45 18.09 -19.36 1.15
CA ASN A 45 18.01 -19.36 2.61
C ASN A 45 19.29 -19.98 3.15
N HIS A 46 19.88 -19.36 4.15
CA HIS A 46 21.10 -19.84 4.76
C HIS A 46 21.10 -19.68 6.28
N SER A 47 21.50 -20.76 6.97
CA SER A 47 21.67 -20.76 8.42
C SER A 47 23.12 -20.59 8.78
N LEU A 48 23.45 -19.56 9.57
CA LEU A 48 24.80 -19.19 9.96
C LEU A 48 25.05 -19.49 11.44
N LYS A 49 26.28 -19.77 11.79
CA LYS A 49 26.77 -19.98 13.18
C LYS A 49 25.89 -20.98 13.96
N ASN A 50 25.73 -22.20 13.41
CA ASN A 50 24.96 -23.28 14.04
C ASN A 50 23.51 -22.88 14.39
N GLY A 51 22.83 -22.17 13.46
CA GLY A 51 21.45 -21.74 13.64
C GLY A 51 21.29 -20.53 14.57
N LEU A 52 22.35 -19.77 14.81
CA LEU A 52 22.26 -18.49 15.52
C LEU A 52 21.58 -17.42 14.67
N PHE A 53 21.92 -17.38 13.36
CA PHE A 53 21.29 -16.49 12.40
C PHE A 53 20.67 -17.27 11.26
N GLU A 54 19.54 -16.82 10.81
CA GLU A 54 18.94 -17.19 9.52
C GLU A 54 18.91 -15.98 8.62
N VAL A 55 19.32 -16.17 7.37
CA VAL A 55 19.34 -15.14 6.34
C VAL A 55 18.61 -15.67 5.13
N SER A 56 17.68 -14.90 4.60
CA SER A 56 17.07 -15.18 3.31
C SER A 56 17.12 -13.98 2.38
N ILE A 57 17.26 -14.27 1.10
CA ILE A 57 17.14 -13.32 0.00
C ILE A 57 16.18 -13.91 -1.01
N GLU A 58 15.18 -13.14 -1.40
CA GLU A 58 14.18 -13.54 -2.38
C GLU A 58 14.03 -12.47 -3.45
N GLY A 59 13.97 -12.88 -4.72
CA GLY A 59 13.60 -12.04 -5.83
C GLY A 59 12.36 -12.58 -6.52
N TYR A 60 11.45 -11.70 -6.92
CA TYR A 60 10.23 -12.09 -7.63
C TYR A 60 9.92 -11.16 -8.80
N TYR A 61 9.22 -11.73 -9.79
CA TYR A 61 8.64 -11.02 -10.91
C TYR A 61 7.23 -11.53 -11.19
N LYS A 62 6.25 -10.62 -11.19
CA LYS A 62 4.84 -10.89 -11.41
C LYS A 62 4.30 -10.06 -12.54
N THR A 63 3.59 -10.70 -13.47
CA THR A 63 2.79 -10.06 -14.52
C THR A 63 1.31 -10.25 -14.21
N MET A 64 0.52 -9.27 -14.59
CA MET A 64 -0.94 -9.29 -14.40
C MET A 64 -1.63 -8.86 -15.70
N SER A 65 -2.76 -9.48 -15.98
CA SER A 65 -3.65 -9.12 -17.10
C SER A 65 -5.10 -9.02 -16.64
N ASP A 66 -5.91 -8.46 -17.48
CA ASP A 66 -7.35 -8.26 -17.25
C ASP A 66 -7.61 -7.45 -15.96
N LEU A 67 -6.69 -6.54 -15.65
CA LEU A 67 -6.87 -5.62 -14.52
C LEU A 67 -8.01 -4.66 -14.83
N MET A 68 -8.70 -4.25 -13.77
CA MET A 68 -9.71 -3.20 -13.87
C MET A 68 -9.41 -2.05 -12.92
N THR A 69 -9.92 -0.88 -13.26
CA THR A 69 -9.85 0.33 -12.42
C THR A 69 -11.00 1.26 -12.77
N LEU A 70 -11.29 2.24 -11.92
CA LEU A 70 -12.25 3.27 -12.25
C LEU A 70 -11.74 4.17 -13.37
N LYS A 71 -12.62 4.53 -14.30
CA LYS A 71 -12.34 5.56 -15.31
C LYS A 71 -12.04 6.90 -14.63
N PRO A 72 -11.17 7.73 -15.20
CA PRO A 72 -10.94 9.07 -14.69
C PRO A 72 -12.26 9.86 -14.58
N GLY A 73 -12.44 10.60 -13.49
CA GLY A 73 -13.66 11.38 -13.25
C GLY A 73 -14.91 10.59 -12.82
N SER A 74 -14.87 9.25 -12.88
CA SER A 74 -16.01 8.43 -12.44
C SER A 74 -16.07 8.34 -10.92
N GLN A 75 -17.29 8.48 -10.38
CA GLN A 75 -17.60 8.23 -8.97
C GLN A 75 -18.53 7.04 -8.85
N ILE A 76 -18.31 6.19 -7.85
CA ILE A 76 -19.23 5.10 -7.52
C ILE A 76 -20.12 5.59 -6.40
N ILE A 77 -21.40 5.75 -6.71
CA ILE A 77 -22.47 6.00 -5.74
C ILE A 77 -23.39 4.78 -5.81
N GLY A 78 -23.22 3.84 -4.88
CA GLY A 78 -23.97 2.58 -4.89
C GLY A 78 -23.43 1.53 -5.88
N PHE A 79 -24.19 0.44 -6.06
CA PHE A 79 -23.81 -0.71 -6.90
C PHE A 79 -24.38 -0.66 -8.33
N GLN A 80 -25.16 0.37 -8.65
CA GLN A 80 -25.78 0.48 -9.98
C GLN A 80 -24.74 0.96 -10.99
N ASP A 81 -24.73 0.32 -12.18
CA ASP A 81 -23.96 0.71 -13.37
C ASP A 81 -22.44 0.80 -13.14
N TRP A 82 -21.91 0.09 -12.13
CA TRP A 82 -20.46 0.12 -11.85
C TRP A 82 -19.62 -0.40 -13.04
N GLN A 83 -20.18 -1.32 -13.85
CA GLN A 83 -19.47 -1.90 -15.01
C GLN A 83 -19.17 -0.86 -16.10
N GLU A 84 -20.04 0.14 -16.26
CA GLU A 84 -19.83 1.22 -17.23
C GLU A 84 -18.78 2.24 -16.76
N LYS A 85 -18.54 2.29 -15.45
CA LYS A 85 -17.60 3.23 -14.79
C LYS A 85 -16.19 2.69 -14.68
N VAL A 86 -15.94 1.46 -15.12
CA VAL A 86 -14.62 0.85 -15.03
C VAL A 86 -13.94 0.75 -16.39
N GLU A 87 -12.63 0.86 -16.38
CA GLU A 87 -11.73 0.51 -17.46
C GLU A 87 -11.22 -0.90 -17.20
N THR A 88 -11.28 -1.75 -18.22
CA THR A 88 -10.87 -3.17 -18.17
C THR A 88 -9.66 -3.43 -19.05
N ALA A 89 -9.26 -4.71 -19.19
CA ALA A 89 -8.11 -5.14 -20.00
C ALA A 89 -6.76 -4.51 -19.60
N GLY A 90 -6.67 -3.99 -18.39
CA GLY A 90 -5.44 -3.43 -17.87
C GLY A 90 -4.35 -4.47 -17.69
N LYS A 91 -3.10 -4.02 -17.80
CA LYS A 91 -1.89 -4.81 -17.55
C LYS A 91 -1.19 -4.32 -16.30
N GLY A 92 -0.52 -5.22 -15.60
CA GLY A 92 0.28 -4.90 -14.43
C GLY A 92 1.57 -5.68 -14.39
N LYS A 93 2.56 -5.13 -13.73
CA LYS A 93 3.79 -5.81 -13.36
C LYS A 93 4.18 -5.43 -11.94
N ALA A 94 4.72 -6.40 -11.21
CA ALA A 94 5.29 -6.17 -9.90
C ALA A 94 6.58 -7.01 -9.77
N TYR A 95 7.63 -6.41 -9.23
CA TYR A 95 8.91 -7.09 -9.03
C TYR A 95 9.62 -6.48 -7.84
N GLY A 96 10.47 -7.27 -7.22
CA GLY A 96 11.16 -6.82 -6.03
C GLY A 96 12.23 -7.77 -5.53
N LEU A 97 12.92 -7.29 -4.51
CA LEU A 97 13.92 -8.02 -3.74
C LEU A 97 13.56 -7.94 -2.26
N GLU A 98 13.57 -9.07 -1.59
CA GLU A 98 13.30 -9.16 -0.16
C GLU A 98 14.53 -9.73 0.55
N LEU A 99 14.94 -9.07 1.62
CA LEU A 99 16.03 -9.48 2.49
C LEU A 99 15.47 -9.70 3.89
N PHE A 100 15.81 -10.83 4.50
CA PHE A 100 15.39 -11.15 5.85
C PHE A 100 16.56 -11.71 6.64
N VAL A 101 16.77 -11.17 7.83
CA VAL A 101 17.81 -11.63 8.76
C VAL A 101 17.17 -11.82 10.14
N GLN A 102 17.28 -13.00 10.69
CA GLN A 102 16.78 -13.34 12.02
C GLN A 102 17.90 -13.85 12.91
N LYS A 103 17.98 -13.32 14.12
CA LYS A 103 18.81 -13.83 15.22
C LYS A 103 17.91 -14.59 16.19
N LYS A 104 18.15 -15.91 16.34
CA LYS A 104 17.27 -16.83 17.09
C LYS A 104 17.70 -17.09 18.53
N LYS A 105 18.97 -16.90 18.87
CA LYS A 105 19.54 -17.32 20.16
C LYS A 105 20.28 -16.19 20.87
N GLY A 106 20.39 -16.31 22.20
CA GLY A 106 21.08 -15.37 23.09
C GLY A 106 20.13 -14.41 23.79
N LYS A 107 20.68 -13.48 24.56
CA LYS A 107 19.91 -12.48 25.30
C LYS A 107 19.15 -11.51 24.38
N THR A 108 19.73 -11.21 23.23
CA THR A 108 19.07 -10.41 22.18
C THR A 108 18.67 -11.30 21.03
N THR A 109 17.38 -11.33 20.70
CA THR A 109 16.79 -12.02 19.55
C THR A 109 15.95 -11.05 18.76
N GLY A 110 15.63 -11.39 17.53
CA GLY A 110 14.80 -10.53 16.68
C GLY A 110 15.08 -10.74 15.20
N TRP A 111 14.50 -9.89 14.38
CA TRP A 111 14.67 -9.96 12.94
C TRP A 111 14.59 -8.59 12.29
N VAL A 112 15.17 -8.50 11.12
CA VAL A 112 15.09 -7.36 10.20
C VAL A 112 14.61 -7.88 8.86
N GLY A 113 13.53 -7.31 8.36
CA GLY A 113 13.04 -7.52 7.01
C GLY A 113 13.16 -6.22 6.21
N TYR A 114 13.61 -6.34 4.97
CA TYR A 114 13.66 -5.23 4.01
C TYR A 114 13.13 -5.69 2.68
N THR A 115 12.22 -4.90 2.11
CA THR A 115 11.67 -5.13 0.78
C THR A 115 11.92 -3.89 -0.09
N LEU A 116 12.51 -4.13 -1.25
CA LEU A 116 12.54 -3.19 -2.37
C LEU A 116 11.56 -3.69 -3.42
N ALA A 117 10.47 -2.95 -3.66
CA ALA A 117 9.41 -3.38 -4.55
C ALA A 117 9.00 -2.28 -5.54
N PHE A 118 8.55 -2.72 -6.71
CA PHE A 118 7.99 -1.91 -7.78
C PHE A 118 6.67 -2.52 -8.21
N SER A 119 5.63 -1.71 -8.32
CA SER A 119 4.33 -2.13 -8.80
C SER A 119 3.76 -1.07 -9.73
N GLU A 120 3.49 -1.46 -10.98
CA GLU A 120 3.05 -0.55 -12.02
C GLU A 120 1.84 -1.13 -12.76
N ARG A 121 1.02 -0.25 -13.29
CA ARG A 121 -0.16 -0.58 -14.10
C ARG A 121 -0.16 0.20 -15.40
N LYS A 122 -0.88 -0.33 -16.39
CA LYS A 122 -1.09 0.27 -17.70
C LYS A 122 -2.50 -0.05 -18.16
N PHE A 123 -3.22 0.98 -18.64
CA PHE A 123 -4.51 0.89 -19.31
C PHE A 123 -4.45 1.79 -20.55
N ASP A 124 -5.08 1.39 -21.62
CA ASP A 124 -4.95 2.09 -22.91
C ASP A 124 -5.55 3.50 -22.85
N ASN A 125 -6.66 3.69 -22.12
CA ASN A 125 -7.36 4.96 -21.99
C ASN A 125 -6.97 5.75 -20.72
N ILE A 126 -5.97 5.31 -19.98
CA ILE A 126 -5.49 6.01 -18.79
C ILE A 126 -4.03 6.37 -19.00
N ASN A 127 -3.68 7.61 -18.66
CA ASN A 127 -2.31 8.12 -18.75
C ASN A 127 -1.70 7.96 -20.15
N PHE A 128 -2.51 8.16 -21.19
CA PHE A 128 -2.13 8.00 -22.61
C PHE A 128 -1.54 6.62 -22.94
N GLY A 129 -2.02 5.57 -22.27
CA GLY A 129 -1.51 4.23 -22.45
C GLY A 129 -0.10 4.00 -21.90
N ASN A 130 0.43 4.88 -21.05
CA ASN A 130 1.74 4.72 -20.42
C ASN A 130 1.66 3.95 -19.09
N TRP A 131 2.76 3.32 -18.71
CA TRP A 131 2.91 2.74 -17.39
C TRP A 131 2.91 3.82 -16.30
N TYR A 132 2.23 3.56 -15.18
CA TYR A 132 2.20 4.44 -14.02
C TYR A 132 2.28 3.63 -12.72
N PRO A 133 2.82 4.20 -11.64
CA PRO A 133 2.91 3.51 -10.34
C PRO A 133 1.52 3.14 -9.83
N TYR A 134 1.38 1.94 -9.29
CA TYR A 134 0.15 1.56 -8.61
C TYR A 134 0.00 2.34 -7.30
N LYS A 135 -1.22 2.61 -6.85
CA LYS A 135 -1.45 3.39 -5.62
C LYS A 135 -0.77 2.79 -4.38
N TYR A 136 -0.62 1.47 -4.32
CA TYR A 136 0.06 0.75 -3.25
C TYR A 136 1.52 0.41 -3.57
N ASP A 137 2.14 1.06 -4.54
CA ASP A 137 3.57 0.91 -4.84
C ASP A 137 4.40 1.48 -3.68
N ARG A 138 4.79 0.62 -2.74
CA ARG A 138 5.77 0.93 -1.70
C ARG A 138 7.15 0.55 -2.18
N ARG A 139 7.99 1.55 -2.42
CA ARG A 139 9.33 1.35 -2.93
C ARG A 139 10.24 0.66 -1.90
N HIS A 140 10.18 1.11 -0.66
CA HIS A 140 10.95 0.57 0.46
C HIS A 140 10.00 0.25 1.61
N ASP A 141 10.13 -0.94 2.15
CA ASP A 141 9.47 -1.37 3.38
C ASP A 141 10.51 -2.01 4.29
N ILE A 142 10.59 -1.55 5.53
CA ILE A 142 11.54 -2.06 6.53
C ILE A 142 10.77 -2.37 7.80
N SER A 143 11.01 -3.56 8.33
CA SER A 143 10.47 -3.97 9.62
C SER A 143 11.58 -4.52 10.48
N ILE A 144 11.71 -4.02 11.71
CA ILE A 144 12.68 -4.45 12.70
C ILE A 144 11.92 -4.84 13.95
N VAL A 145 12.12 -6.07 14.40
CA VAL A 145 11.59 -6.56 15.68
C VAL A 145 12.76 -7.05 16.50
N MET A 146 12.87 -6.57 17.72
CA MET A 146 13.94 -6.94 18.64
C MET A 146 13.37 -7.21 20.03
N SER A 147 13.90 -8.24 20.69
CA SER A 147 13.67 -8.51 22.08
C SER A 147 15.02 -8.68 22.79
N HIS A 148 15.17 -8.06 23.94
CA HIS A 148 16.38 -8.20 24.76
C HIS A 148 16.02 -8.60 26.19
N LYS A 149 16.52 -9.73 26.61
CA LYS A 149 16.45 -10.23 27.99
C LYS A 149 17.63 -9.71 28.81
N PHE A 150 17.39 -8.78 29.74
CA PHE A 150 18.41 -8.35 30.67
C PHE A 150 18.70 -9.46 31.72
N ASN A 151 17.62 -10.05 32.25
CA ASN A 151 17.66 -11.17 33.18
C ASN A 151 16.34 -11.97 33.11
N GLU A 152 16.16 -12.94 34.00
CA GLU A 152 14.95 -13.80 34.05
C GLU A 152 13.66 -13.00 34.39
N ASN A 153 13.80 -11.83 35.01
CA ASN A 153 12.67 -11.05 35.50
C ASN A 153 12.34 -9.83 34.63
N PHE A 154 13.22 -9.46 33.69
CA PHE A 154 13.04 -8.23 32.93
C PHE A 154 13.52 -8.39 31.49
N ASP A 155 12.64 -8.06 30.55
CA ASP A 155 12.95 -7.97 29.13
C ASP A 155 12.29 -6.75 28.48
N ILE A 156 12.86 -6.29 27.37
CA ILE A 156 12.37 -5.22 26.53
C ILE A 156 12.11 -5.75 25.12
N GLY A 157 10.99 -5.36 24.56
CA GLY A 157 10.66 -5.55 23.14
C GLY A 157 10.61 -4.22 22.41
N ALA A 158 11.08 -4.19 21.18
CA ALA A 158 11.00 -3.05 20.29
C ALA A 158 10.54 -3.49 18.90
N THR A 159 9.63 -2.72 18.30
CA THR A 159 9.22 -2.88 16.91
C THR A 159 9.33 -1.55 16.20
N TRP A 160 10.11 -1.51 15.12
CA TRP A 160 10.17 -0.35 14.26
C TRP A 160 9.79 -0.72 12.85
N VAL A 161 8.91 0.10 12.25
CA VAL A 161 8.45 -0.07 10.88
C VAL A 161 8.67 1.21 10.10
N PHE A 162 9.05 1.05 8.85
CA PHE A 162 9.20 2.12 7.88
C PHE A 162 8.62 1.65 6.54
N GLY A 163 7.86 2.52 5.87
CA GLY A 163 7.41 2.29 4.50
C GLY A 163 7.32 3.59 3.73
N THR A 164 7.77 3.60 2.48
CA THR A 164 7.52 4.73 1.60
C THR A 164 6.02 4.93 1.40
N GLY A 165 5.59 6.18 1.28
CA GLY A 165 4.18 6.52 1.14
C GLY A 165 3.53 5.94 -0.10
N ASN A 166 2.22 5.81 -0.07
CA ASN A 166 1.40 5.41 -1.21
C ASN A 166 1.40 6.49 -2.29
N ASN A 167 1.12 6.10 -3.54
CA ASN A 167 0.95 7.06 -4.62
C ASN A 167 -0.51 7.49 -4.70
N ILE A 168 -0.71 8.78 -4.93
CA ILE A 168 -2.02 9.40 -5.15
C ILE A 168 -2.00 10.23 -6.42
N THR A 169 -3.17 10.49 -6.96
CA THR A 169 -3.34 11.44 -8.06
C THR A 169 -3.56 12.82 -7.46
N LEU A 170 -2.64 13.74 -7.72
CA LEU A 170 -2.68 15.10 -7.22
C LEU A 170 -2.76 16.09 -8.38
N SER A 171 -3.67 17.07 -8.27
CA SER A 171 -3.71 18.20 -9.20
C SER A 171 -2.43 19.03 -9.07
N THR A 172 -1.84 19.40 -10.19
CA THR A 172 -0.63 20.24 -10.23
C THR A 172 -0.90 21.66 -10.73
N ALA A 173 -2.07 21.91 -11.30
CA ALA A 173 -2.50 23.21 -11.77
C ALA A 173 -4.03 23.29 -11.78
N ARG A 174 -4.55 24.51 -11.79
CA ARG A 174 -5.97 24.81 -12.01
C ARG A 174 -6.10 25.80 -13.16
N TYR A 175 -7.12 25.60 -13.96
CA TYR A 175 -7.46 26.48 -15.07
C TYR A 175 -8.86 27.04 -14.88
N PRO A 176 -9.08 28.28 -15.16
CA PRO A 176 -10.44 28.80 -15.26
C PRO A 176 -11.13 28.16 -16.47
N GLU A 177 -12.24 27.47 -16.23
CA GLU A 177 -13.16 27.05 -17.27
C GLU A 177 -14.22 28.11 -17.44
N ILE A 178 -14.30 28.68 -18.65
CA ILE A 178 -15.40 29.60 -18.99
C ILE A 178 -16.55 28.71 -19.46
N ASP A 179 -17.48 28.39 -18.56
CA ASP A 179 -18.77 27.90 -18.99
C ASP A 179 -19.50 29.05 -19.68
N MET A 180 -19.70 28.92 -20.99
CA MET A 180 -20.54 29.86 -21.75
C MET A 180 -21.99 29.55 -21.39
N GLY A 181 -22.35 29.94 -20.16
CA GLY A 181 -23.60 29.65 -19.50
C GLY A 181 -24.82 29.99 -20.31
N GLY A 182 -25.89 29.24 -20.05
CA GLY A 182 -27.18 29.48 -20.64
C GLY A 182 -27.78 30.84 -20.22
N SER A 183 -28.52 31.45 -21.11
CA SER A 183 -29.34 32.67 -20.81
C SER A 183 -30.63 32.21 -20.10
N VAL A 184 -30.88 32.71 -18.92
CA VAL A 184 -32.18 32.59 -18.24
C VAL A 184 -32.79 34.00 -18.21
N ASN A 185 -33.93 34.17 -18.87
CA ASN A 185 -34.64 35.43 -18.97
C ASN A 185 -33.83 36.61 -19.55
N GLY A 186 -32.90 36.32 -20.49
CA GLY A 186 -32.10 37.36 -21.15
C GLY A 186 -30.91 37.86 -20.29
N ILE A 187 -30.64 37.26 -19.18
CA ILE A 187 -29.43 37.50 -18.36
C ILE A 187 -28.45 36.38 -18.64
N GLU A 188 -27.29 36.71 -19.22
CA GLU A 188 -26.18 35.77 -19.40
C GLU A 188 -25.45 35.60 -18.08
N TYR A 189 -25.40 34.38 -17.61
CA TYR A 189 -24.57 33.98 -16.46
C TYR A 189 -23.32 33.28 -17.00
N SER A 190 -22.16 33.89 -16.82
CA SER A 190 -20.88 33.18 -16.95
C SER A 190 -20.40 32.79 -15.56
N GLU A 191 -20.49 31.55 -15.21
CA GLU A 191 -19.77 31.03 -14.05
C GLU A 191 -18.36 30.66 -14.48
N VAL A 192 -17.37 31.23 -13.82
CA VAL A 192 -15.98 30.80 -13.96
C VAL A 192 -15.80 29.69 -12.96
N SER A 193 -15.85 28.44 -13.43
CA SER A 193 -15.45 27.27 -12.63
C SER A 193 -13.96 26.98 -12.77
N GLU A 194 -13.36 26.40 -11.76
CA GLU A 194 -11.97 25.96 -11.82
C GLU A 194 -11.90 24.47 -12.13
N VAL A 195 -11.10 24.11 -13.13
CA VAL A 195 -10.84 22.72 -13.49
C VAL A 195 -9.44 22.32 -13.05
N ASP A 196 -9.35 21.26 -12.28
CA ASP A 196 -8.09 20.70 -11.82
C ASP A 196 -7.36 19.95 -12.94
N TYR A 197 -6.09 20.23 -13.12
CA TYR A 197 -5.21 19.51 -14.05
C TYR A 197 -4.41 18.42 -13.37
N TYR A 198 -4.53 17.21 -13.89
CA TYR A 198 -3.81 16.02 -13.46
C TYR A 198 -2.85 15.56 -14.57
N PRO A 199 -1.53 15.73 -14.44
CA PRO A 199 -0.57 15.37 -15.49
C PRO A 199 -0.50 13.85 -15.73
N SER A 200 -0.71 13.06 -14.69
CA SER A 200 -0.79 11.60 -14.80
C SER A 200 -1.46 11.01 -13.56
N ARG A 201 -1.89 9.75 -13.67
CA ARG A 201 -2.45 9.00 -12.54
C ARG A 201 -1.34 8.60 -11.56
N ASN A 202 -1.64 8.71 -10.25
CA ASN A 202 -0.72 8.38 -9.16
C ASN A 202 0.64 9.11 -9.26
N ASN A 203 0.60 10.37 -9.67
CA ASN A 203 1.77 11.20 -9.95
C ASN A 203 2.50 11.70 -8.71
N TYR A 204 1.92 11.57 -7.54
CA TYR A 204 2.51 12.06 -6.28
C TYR A 204 2.66 10.93 -5.27
N ARG A 205 3.84 10.82 -4.65
CA ARG A 205 4.10 9.90 -3.55
C ARG A 205 3.97 10.61 -2.22
N MET A 206 3.07 10.12 -1.37
CA MET A 206 2.88 10.64 -0.01
C MET A 206 4.15 10.50 0.83
N ALA A 207 4.24 11.28 1.91
CA ALA A 207 5.33 11.17 2.86
C ALA A 207 5.41 9.76 3.46
N SER A 208 6.62 9.33 3.81
CA SER A 208 6.88 8.01 4.36
C SER A 208 6.24 7.82 5.72
N TYR A 209 5.72 6.62 5.95
CA TYR A 209 5.23 6.15 7.23
C TYR A 209 6.36 5.54 8.03
N HIS A 210 6.50 5.88 9.30
CA HIS A 210 7.34 5.11 10.23
C HIS A 210 6.85 5.23 11.67
N ARG A 211 7.14 4.20 12.47
CA ARG A 211 6.69 4.12 13.86
C ARG A 211 7.63 3.24 14.67
N LEU A 212 7.87 3.64 15.91
CA LEU A 212 8.54 2.84 16.91
C LEU A 212 7.59 2.53 18.06
N ASP A 213 7.48 1.25 18.40
CA ASP A 213 6.73 0.75 19.54
C ASP A 213 7.71 0.09 20.51
N LEU A 214 7.56 0.35 21.80
CA LEU A 214 8.37 -0.26 22.87
C LEU A 214 7.48 -0.98 23.87
N GLY A 215 7.97 -2.10 24.39
CA GLY A 215 7.32 -2.87 25.44
C GLY A 215 8.31 -3.31 26.49
N LEU A 216 7.93 -3.19 27.74
CA LEU A 216 8.71 -3.62 28.92
C LEU A 216 7.93 -4.73 29.61
N ASN A 217 8.58 -5.87 29.89
CA ASN A 217 7.97 -7.00 30.58
C ASN A 217 8.72 -7.27 31.88
N PHE A 218 7.93 -7.34 32.95
CA PHE A 218 8.40 -7.69 34.30
C PHE A 218 7.84 -9.07 34.69
N ASN A 219 8.68 -10.08 34.68
CA ASN A 219 8.31 -11.47 34.89
C ASN A 219 8.65 -11.91 36.32
N LYS A 220 7.75 -12.65 36.96
CA LYS A 220 7.98 -13.20 38.29
C LYS A 220 7.42 -14.62 38.38
N LYS A 221 8.30 -15.60 38.64
CA LYS A 221 7.90 -16.98 38.95
C LYS A 221 7.21 -17.02 40.32
N LYS A 222 6.07 -17.69 40.40
CA LYS A 222 5.30 -17.97 41.61
C LYS A 222 5.19 -19.47 41.81
N LYS A 223 4.85 -19.93 43.03
CA LYS A 223 4.70 -21.34 43.32
C LYS A 223 3.64 -22.05 42.44
N TRP A 224 2.65 -21.30 41.98
CA TRP A 224 1.48 -21.79 41.21
C TRP A 224 1.49 -21.37 39.73
N GLY A 225 2.54 -20.66 39.27
CA GLY A 225 2.60 -20.21 37.87
C GLY A 225 3.58 -19.07 37.67
N GLU A 226 3.45 -18.37 36.54
CA GLU A 226 4.25 -17.21 36.19
C GLU A 226 3.35 -15.96 36.07
N ARG A 227 3.80 -14.85 36.60
CA ARG A 227 3.12 -13.54 36.49
C ARG A 227 3.98 -12.61 35.67
N THR A 228 3.41 -12.04 34.62
CA THR A 228 4.02 -10.99 33.81
C THR A 228 3.22 -9.71 33.90
N TRP A 229 3.91 -8.60 34.14
CA TRP A 229 3.40 -7.26 33.97
C TRP A 229 4.02 -6.67 32.72
N SER A 230 3.16 -6.19 31.78
CA SER A 230 3.62 -5.58 30.54
C SER A 230 3.20 -4.13 30.48
N ILE A 231 4.14 -3.24 30.19
CA ILE A 231 3.91 -1.81 29.96
C ILE A 231 4.46 -1.49 28.58
N GLY A 232 3.63 -0.89 27.72
CA GLY A 232 4.03 -0.57 26.35
C GLY A 232 3.66 0.84 25.95
N ALA A 233 4.44 1.39 25.03
CA ALA A 233 4.18 2.64 24.36
C ALA A 233 4.15 2.42 22.84
N TYR A 234 3.05 2.83 22.23
CA TYR A 234 2.85 2.84 20.79
C TYR A 234 3.27 4.18 20.23
N ASN A 235 3.98 4.18 19.09
CA ASN A 235 4.46 5.40 18.43
C ASN A 235 5.25 6.31 19.38
N VAL A 236 6.32 5.78 19.98
CA VAL A 236 7.09 6.38 21.08
C VAL A 236 7.57 7.80 20.80
N TYR A 237 7.93 8.10 19.55
CA TYR A 237 8.36 9.45 19.14
C TYR A 237 7.22 10.31 18.55
N ASN A 238 5.95 9.91 18.75
CA ASN A 238 4.77 10.68 18.38
C ASN A 238 4.76 11.15 16.91
N ARG A 239 5.17 10.28 15.97
CA ARG A 239 5.15 10.59 14.55
C ARG A 239 3.72 10.78 14.06
N LYS A 240 3.42 11.93 13.48
CA LYS A 240 2.18 12.17 12.74
C LYS A 240 2.33 11.56 11.35
N ASN A 241 1.93 10.31 11.22
CA ASN A 241 1.97 9.61 9.94
C ASN A 241 0.84 10.09 9.02
N PRO A 242 1.11 10.31 7.71
CA PRO A 242 0.08 10.74 6.78
C PRO A 242 -0.95 9.64 6.57
N PHE A 243 -2.23 10.00 6.64
CA PHE A 243 -3.34 9.09 6.36
C PHE A 243 -3.96 9.41 4.98
N PHE A 244 -4.24 10.67 4.72
CA PHE A 244 -4.72 11.17 3.44
C PHE A 244 -4.25 12.62 3.24
N ILE A 245 -4.30 13.09 1.99
CA ILE A 245 -4.07 14.50 1.65
C ILE A 245 -5.40 15.09 1.25
N ARG A 246 -5.75 16.18 1.90
CA ARG A 246 -6.87 17.03 1.51
C ARG A 246 -6.30 18.31 0.93
N ILE A 247 -6.84 18.73 -0.20
CA ILE A 247 -6.55 20.03 -0.77
C ILE A 247 -7.69 20.94 -0.28
N ASP A 248 -7.35 21.88 0.59
CA ASP A 248 -8.28 22.93 1.00
C ASP A 248 -8.15 24.07 -0.02
N ASN A 249 -9.29 24.59 -0.45
CA ASN A 249 -9.40 25.74 -1.37
C ASN A 249 -9.20 27.04 -0.60
#